data_9504c007368cd55e024d8f1f15bf1ac5
#
_entry.id   9504c007368cd55e024d8f1f15bf1ac5
#
_cell.length_a   1.000
_cell.length_b   1.000
_cell.length_c   1.000
_cell.angle_alpha   90.00
_cell.angle_beta   90.00
_cell.angle_gamma   90.00
#
_symmetry.space_group_name_H-M   'P 1'
#
loop_
_entity.id
_entity.type
_entity.pdbx_description
1 polymer ?
#
loop_
_entity_poly.entity_id
_entity_poly.type
_entity_poly.pdbx_seq_one_letter_code
_entity_poly.pdbx_strand_id
1 'polypeptide(L)'
;MEDIDIARQAKLQNITNVAEKLGIEENYLEQYGKYKAKISNELYEKLKDKKDGKLILVTSINPTPLGEGKTTISIGLADGLSKINKKAILALREPSLGPVFGIKGGATGGGYVQVAPMEEINLHFTGDIHAITSANNLLSALIDNHIFQGNELGFDKVIWKRCVDLNDRALRKVEICLSGEKNAVPREDGFDITVASEIMAIFCLAEDINDLKRRIGNIVVGYNKNGEEIRARDLKAEGAMTVLLKDAIKPNLVQTLENTPALIHGGPFANIAHGCNSVIATKMGMKLADYCITEAGFGADLGAEKFLDIKCRNLPKTPDAVVCVATIKALKYHGGMPIEDIKEESIEYLEKGIHNLLKHIDNLKNVFGLNVIVGINKYITDTDKEIEYLKNKLEEKGVNISLVEAWAKGGEGAIDLAEKIVDLCEKPANFKYCYELNDTIKEKIEKIATKIYGAEGVEYSDEAEKIIQDLEKNGYGNMPVCIAKTQYSFSDDAKNLLCLEPFKIHVKNVILKTGAGFIVILTGNIFTMPGLPKVPAAEKIDIDENGNIVGCLLYTSPS
;
A
#
# COMPACT_ATOMS: atom_id res chain seq x y z
N MET A 1 -12.78 10.19 -24.29
CA MET A 1 -12.22 11.24 -23.42
C MET A 1 -11.23 10.55 -22.52
N GLU A 2 -10.00 11.00 -22.49
CA GLU A 2 -8.97 10.40 -21.63
C GLU A 2 -9.17 10.83 -20.17
N ASP A 3 -8.63 10.05 -19.23
CA ASP A 3 -8.78 10.32 -17.78
C ASP A 3 -8.28 11.71 -17.39
N ILE A 4 -7.21 12.18 -18.03
CA ILE A 4 -6.67 13.53 -17.81
C ILE A 4 -7.63 14.64 -18.28
N ASP A 5 -8.36 14.41 -19.37
CA ASP A 5 -9.35 15.38 -19.87
C ASP A 5 -10.54 15.47 -18.91
N ILE A 6 -10.97 14.34 -18.37
CA ILE A 6 -12.04 14.29 -17.35
C ILE A 6 -11.60 15.05 -16.12
N ALA A 7 -10.38 14.82 -15.63
CA ALA A 7 -9.83 15.52 -14.47
C ALA A 7 -9.76 17.05 -14.67
N ARG A 8 -9.32 17.50 -15.85
CA ARG A 8 -9.22 18.93 -16.17
C ARG A 8 -10.57 19.65 -16.28
N GLN A 9 -11.63 18.93 -16.65
CA GLN A 9 -12.98 19.48 -16.75
C GLN A 9 -13.71 19.56 -15.41
N ALA A 10 -13.20 18.88 -14.39
CA ALA A 10 -13.83 18.85 -13.08
C ALA A 10 -13.83 20.23 -12.39
N LYS A 11 -14.95 20.54 -11.73
CA LYS A 11 -15.09 21.77 -10.94
C LYS A 11 -14.61 21.53 -9.51
N LEU A 12 -13.33 21.68 -9.29
CA LEU A 12 -12.73 21.54 -7.98
C LEU A 12 -13.11 22.72 -7.07
N GLN A 13 -13.33 22.42 -5.80
CA GLN A 13 -13.51 23.41 -4.75
C GLN A 13 -12.15 23.87 -4.23
N ASN A 14 -12.07 25.09 -3.69
CA ASN A 14 -10.92 25.50 -2.92
C ASN A 14 -10.74 24.56 -1.74
N ILE A 15 -9.51 24.21 -1.42
CA ILE A 15 -9.22 23.24 -0.35
C ILE A 15 -9.73 23.70 1.02
N THR A 16 -9.83 25.01 1.25
CA THR A 16 -10.44 25.56 2.46
C THR A 16 -11.91 25.18 2.60
N ASN A 17 -12.67 25.17 1.49
CA ASN A 17 -14.06 24.75 1.50
C ASN A 17 -14.20 23.23 1.76
N VAL A 18 -13.27 22.45 1.25
CA VAL A 18 -13.21 21.00 1.54
C VAL A 18 -12.93 20.74 3.01
N ALA A 19 -12.00 21.50 3.60
CA ALA A 19 -11.68 21.42 5.02
C ALA A 19 -12.86 21.88 5.91
N GLU A 20 -13.57 22.92 5.52
CA GLU A 20 -14.76 23.43 6.24
C GLU A 20 -15.86 22.37 6.34
N LYS A 21 -16.11 21.61 5.26
CA LYS A 21 -17.05 20.47 5.27
C LYS A 21 -16.72 19.41 6.31
N LEU A 22 -15.44 19.24 6.62
CA LEU A 22 -14.95 18.33 7.64
C LEU A 22 -14.94 18.95 9.05
N GLY A 23 -15.26 20.24 9.18
CA GLY A 23 -15.16 20.97 10.43
C GLY A 23 -13.73 21.27 10.85
N ILE A 24 -12.80 21.34 9.90
CA ILE A 24 -11.40 21.70 10.16
C ILE A 24 -11.27 23.22 10.18
N GLU A 25 -10.86 23.77 11.31
CA GLU A 25 -10.57 25.18 11.46
C GLU A 25 -9.29 25.59 10.71
N GLU A 26 -9.24 26.80 10.19
CA GLU A 26 -8.15 27.28 9.34
C GLU A 26 -6.77 27.20 10.01
N ASN A 27 -6.68 27.36 11.33
CA ASN A 27 -5.43 27.26 12.08
C ASN A 27 -4.79 25.86 12.09
N TYR A 28 -5.54 24.82 11.70
CA TYR A 28 -5.02 23.45 11.54
C TYR A 28 -4.69 23.11 10.08
N LEU A 29 -4.84 24.07 9.15
CA LEU A 29 -4.67 23.85 7.72
C LEU A 29 -3.48 24.64 7.19
N GLU A 30 -2.54 23.97 6.55
CA GLU A 30 -1.43 24.58 5.81
C GLU A 30 -1.67 24.39 4.30
N GLN A 31 -1.99 25.47 3.59
CA GLN A 31 -2.31 25.40 2.17
C GLN A 31 -1.04 25.25 1.31
N TYR A 32 -1.08 24.29 0.41
CA TYR A 32 -0.09 24.05 -0.65
C TYR A 32 -0.71 24.38 -2.01
N GLY A 33 -1.05 25.65 -2.23
CA GLY A 33 -1.82 26.11 -3.38
C GLY A 33 -3.33 26.00 -3.14
N LYS A 34 -4.09 26.02 -4.23
CA LYS A 34 -5.56 26.17 -4.19
C LYS A 34 -6.29 24.89 -3.80
N TYR A 35 -5.74 23.72 -4.17
CA TYR A 35 -6.45 22.45 -4.15
C TYR A 35 -5.83 21.39 -3.24
N LYS A 36 -4.76 21.71 -2.55
CA LYS A 36 -4.07 20.81 -1.60
C LYS A 36 -3.73 21.54 -0.31
N ALA A 37 -3.76 20.83 0.79
CA ALA A 37 -3.29 21.33 2.07
C ALA A 37 -2.79 20.21 2.95
N LYS A 38 -1.94 20.52 3.90
CA LYS A 38 -1.61 19.64 5.02
C LYS A 38 -2.47 19.94 6.22
N ILE A 39 -2.81 18.90 6.98
CA ILE A 39 -3.55 19.01 8.23
C ILE A 39 -2.56 18.86 9.39
N SER A 40 -2.57 19.81 10.33
CA SER A 40 -1.77 19.73 11.54
C SER A 40 -2.17 18.53 12.40
N ASN A 41 -1.18 17.78 12.89
CA ASN A 41 -1.40 16.64 13.78
C ASN A 41 -2.01 17.07 15.15
N GLU A 42 -1.92 18.34 15.52
CA GLU A 42 -2.60 18.90 16.69
C GLU A 42 -4.13 18.78 16.62
N LEU A 43 -4.69 18.75 15.40
CA LEU A 43 -6.12 18.51 15.21
C LEU A 43 -6.53 17.13 15.75
N TYR A 44 -5.71 16.11 15.59
CA TYR A 44 -5.99 14.79 16.13
C TYR A 44 -6.11 14.81 17.66
N GLU A 45 -5.21 15.51 18.34
CA GLU A 45 -5.25 15.68 19.79
C GLU A 45 -6.54 16.38 20.26
N LYS A 46 -6.99 17.41 19.51
CA LYS A 46 -8.27 18.07 19.76
C LYS A 46 -9.48 17.14 19.59
N LEU A 47 -9.40 16.21 18.62
CA LEU A 47 -10.50 15.31 18.28
C LEU A 47 -10.40 13.92 18.94
N LYS A 48 -9.37 13.64 19.74
CA LYS A 48 -9.10 12.29 20.26
C LYS A 48 -10.25 11.65 21.02
N ASP A 49 -11.05 12.44 21.74
CA ASP A 49 -12.18 11.96 22.52
C ASP A 49 -13.48 11.82 21.69
N LYS A 50 -13.46 12.29 20.44
CA LYS A 50 -14.57 12.09 19.50
C LYS A 50 -14.65 10.61 19.12
N LYS A 51 -15.87 10.08 19.01
CA LYS A 51 -16.09 8.71 18.53
C LYS A 51 -15.54 8.53 17.12
N ASP A 52 -14.85 7.41 16.89
CA ASP A 52 -14.38 7.05 15.56
C ASP A 52 -15.55 6.70 14.64
N GLY A 53 -15.45 7.14 13.38
CA GLY A 53 -16.32 6.70 12.31
C GLY A 53 -16.10 5.22 11.96
N LYS A 54 -16.91 4.72 11.06
CA LYS A 54 -16.78 3.36 10.51
C LYS A 54 -15.53 3.30 9.64
N LEU A 55 -14.75 2.23 9.80
CA LEU A 55 -13.57 1.95 8.98
C LEU A 55 -13.91 0.89 7.93
N ILE A 56 -13.72 1.23 6.66
CA ILE A 56 -13.97 0.33 5.52
C ILE A 56 -12.65 0.06 4.83
N LEU A 57 -12.27 -1.21 4.74
CA LEU A 57 -11.11 -1.66 4.00
C LEU A 57 -11.54 -2.11 2.60
N VAL A 58 -10.93 -1.52 1.57
CA VAL A 58 -11.06 -1.98 0.19
C VAL A 58 -9.83 -2.78 -0.20
N THR A 59 -10.04 -4.03 -0.55
CA THR A 59 -9.02 -4.95 -1.03
C THR A 59 -9.48 -5.61 -2.33
N SER A 60 -8.73 -6.55 -2.87
CA SER A 60 -9.08 -7.22 -4.12
C SER A 60 -8.59 -8.66 -4.16
N ILE A 61 -9.00 -9.38 -5.20
CA ILE A 61 -8.37 -10.64 -5.59
C ILE A 61 -6.92 -10.41 -6.03
N ASN A 62 -6.15 -11.47 -6.27
CA ASN A 62 -4.80 -11.34 -6.82
C ASN A 62 -4.81 -10.51 -8.09
N PRO A 63 -3.89 -9.54 -8.24
CA PRO A 63 -3.85 -8.67 -9.40
C PRO A 63 -3.54 -9.43 -10.69
N THR A 64 -4.05 -8.88 -11.79
CA THR A 64 -3.81 -9.35 -13.15
C THR A 64 -3.19 -8.23 -13.99
N PRO A 65 -2.64 -8.54 -15.17
CA PRO A 65 -2.20 -7.50 -16.09
C PRO A 65 -3.31 -6.53 -16.54
N LEU A 66 -4.58 -6.91 -16.32
CA LEU A 66 -5.75 -6.13 -16.72
C LEU A 66 -6.15 -5.05 -15.69
N GLY A 67 -5.66 -5.17 -14.47
CA GLY A 67 -6.07 -4.32 -13.34
C GLY A 67 -7.47 -4.66 -12.82
N GLU A 68 -7.69 -4.51 -11.51
CA GLU A 68 -8.97 -4.82 -10.84
C GLU A 68 -9.79 -3.57 -10.51
N GLY A 69 -9.16 -2.40 -10.56
CA GLY A 69 -9.82 -1.13 -10.30
C GLY A 69 -10.14 -0.87 -8.82
N LYS A 70 -9.30 -1.34 -7.91
CA LYS A 70 -9.48 -1.16 -6.47
C LYS A 70 -9.65 0.31 -6.08
N THR A 71 -8.76 1.19 -6.54
CA THR A 71 -8.84 2.64 -6.26
C THR A 71 -10.09 3.27 -6.88
N THR A 72 -10.50 2.83 -8.07
CA THR A 72 -11.76 3.23 -8.70
C THR A 72 -12.96 2.88 -7.82
N ILE A 73 -12.99 1.68 -7.25
CA ILE A 73 -14.05 1.26 -6.33
C ILE A 73 -13.99 2.06 -5.02
N SER A 74 -12.81 2.30 -4.47
CA SER A 74 -12.65 3.06 -3.21
C SER A 74 -13.18 4.48 -3.34
N ILE A 75 -12.79 5.17 -4.40
CA ILE A 75 -13.24 6.55 -4.69
C ILE A 75 -14.73 6.55 -5.02
N GLY A 76 -15.18 5.61 -5.86
CA GLY A 76 -16.60 5.45 -6.18
C GLY A 76 -17.47 5.22 -4.95
N LEU A 77 -17.02 4.39 -4.01
CA LEU A 77 -17.72 4.15 -2.74
C LEU A 77 -17.81 5.43 -1.90
N ALA A 78 -16.73 6.20 -1.79
CA ALA A 78 -16.73 7.45 -1.04
C ALA A 78 -17.69 8.48 -1.66
N ASP A 79 -17.65 8.63 -2.98
CA ASP A 79 -18.58 9.50 -3.71
C ASP A 79 -20.03 8.98 -3.62
N GLY A 80 -20.24 7.66 -3.70
CA GLY A 80 -21.54 7.02 -3.53
C GLY A 80 -22.13 7.24 -2.12
N LEU A 81 -21.33 7.14 -1.08
CA LEU A 81 -21.73 7.48 0.29
C LEU A 81 -22.14 8.94 0.40
N SER A 82 -21.39 9.84 -0.23
CA SER A 82 -21.76 11.27 -0.29
C SER A 82 -23.10 11.49 -1.01
N LYS A 83 -23.39 10.74 -2.08
CA LYS A 83 -24.68 10.80 -2.80
C LYS A 83 -25.88 10.39 -1.93
N ILE A 84 -25.69 9.49 -0.98
CA ILE A 84 -26.73 9.09 -0.02
C ILE A 84 -26.63 9.87 1.30
N ASN A 85 -26.02 11.05 1.26
CA ASN A 85 -25.89 12.00 2.38
C ASN A 85 -25.13 11.43 3.59
N LYS A 86 -24.14 10.57 3.37
CA LYS A 86 -23.23 10.11 4.39
C LYS A 86 -21.94 10.92 4.33
N LYS A 87 -21.39 11.25 5.50
CA LYS A 87 -20.10 11.95 5.60
C LYS A 87 -18.97 10.95 5.46
N ALA A 88 -18.32 10.96 4.31
CA ALA A 88 -17.26 10.03 3.96
C ALA A 88 -15.93 10.74 3.71
N ILE A 89 -14.83 10.06 3.97
CA ILE A 89 -13.46 10.47 3.68
C ILE A 89 -12.67 9.28 3.19
N LEU A 90 -11.77 9.52 2.24
CA LEU A 90 -10.78 8.53 1.79
C LEU A 90 -9.46 8.70 2.55
N ALA A 91 -8.76 7.60 2.76
CA ALA A 91 -7.38 7.58 3.23
C ALA A 91 -6.57 6.65 2.32
N LEU A 92 -5.74 7.24 1.46
CA LEU A 92 -5.08 6.57 0.33
C LEU A 92 -3.56 6.72 0.41
N ARG A 93 -2.85 5.88 -0.35
CA ARG A 93 -1.40 5.98 -0.52
C ARG A 93 -1.04 7.07 -1.52
N GLU A 94 0.10 7.71 -1.28
CA GLU A 94 0.76 8.60 -2.23
C GLU A 94 1.44 7.78 -3.34
N PRO A 95 1.27 8.13 -4.64
CA PRO A 95 1.95 7.46 -5.74
C PRO A 95 3.46 7.72 -5.73
N SER A 96 4.24 6.69 -6.08
CA SER A 96 5.68 6.78 -6.33
C SER A 96 5.96 7.09 -7.80
N LEU A 97 6.99 7.89 -8.07
CA LEU A 97 7.43 8.21 -9.43
C LEU A 97 7.88 6.99 -10.22
N GLY A 98 8.42 5.97 -9.56
CA GLY A 98 8.85 4.75 -10.22
C GLY A 98 7.74 4.06 -11.01
N PRO A 99 6.60 3.70 -10.41
CA PRO A 99 5.44 3.18 -11.13
C PRO A 99 4.87 4.16 -12.16
N VAL A 100 4.78 5.45 -11.85
CA VAL A 100 4.24 6.48 -12.76
C VAL A 100 5.01 6.53 -14.07
N PHE A 101 6.33 6.55 -14.03
CA PHE A 101 7.19 6.57 -15.22
C PHE A 101 7.60 5.18 -15.71
N GLY A 102 7.23 4.12 -14.98
CA GLY A 102 7.52 2.71 -15.30
C GLY A 102 6.40 2.03 -16.08
N ILE A 103 5.68 1.13 -15.40
CA ILE A 103 4.67 0.25 -16.04
C ILE A 103 3.25 0.70 -15.77
N LYS A 104 2.96 1.23 -14.56
CA LYS A 104 1.57 1.29 -14.05
C LYS A 104 0.90 2.66 -14.15
N GLY A 105 1.61 3.73 -14.50
CA GLY A 105 1.05 5.06 -14.33
C GLY A 105 0.72 5.38 -12.85
N GLY A 106 -0.04 6.44 -12.61
CA GLY A 106 -0.39 6.91 -11.27
C GLY A 106 -1.51 6.11 -10.59
N ALA A 107 -1.68 6.36 -9.29
CA ALA A 107 -2.66 5.67 -8.43
C ALA A 107 -3.76 6.62 -7.94
N THR A 108 -4.30 7.45 -8.82
CA THR A 108 -5.32 8.47 -8.49
C THR A 108 -6.74 8.11 -8.92
N GLY A 109 -6.99 6.86 -9.30
CA GLY A 109 -8.26 6.41 -9.86
C GLY A 109 -8.32 6.55 -11.37
N GLY A 110 -9.52 6.51 -11.96
CA GLY A 110 -9.72 6.63 -13.39
C GLY A 110 -11.17 6.98 -13.75
N GLY A 111 -11.40 7.39 -14.99
CA GLY A 111 -12.72 7.84 -15.43
C GLY A 111 -13.25 9.00 -14.60
N TYR A 112 -14.49 8.91 -14.18
CA TYR A 112 -15.13 9.93 -13.34
C TYR A 112 -14.81 9.79 -11.84
N VAL A 113 -14.09 8.76 -11.44
CA VAL A 113 -13.69 8.52 -10.04
C VAL A 113 -12.17 8.66 -9.88
N GLN A 114 -11.75 9.89 -9.65
CA GLN A 114 -10.36 10.27 -9.45
C GLN A 114 -10.22 11.19 -8.23
N VAL A 115 -9.06 11.17 -7.60
CA VAL A 115 -8.63 12.21 -6.66
C VAL A 115 -7.88 13.30 -7.40
N ALA A 116 -8.10 14.53 -7.00
CA ALA A 116 -7.55 15.72 -7.64
C ALA A 116 -6.87 16.66 -6.63
N PRO A 117 -5.82 17.38 -7.04
CA PRO A 117 -5.30 17.57 -8.41
C PRO A 117 -4.44 16.37 -8.88
N MET A 118 -4.88 15.64 -9.89
CA MET A 118 -4.29 14.38 -10.33
C MET A 118 -2.82 14.50 -10.74
N GLU A 119 -2.49 15.50 -11.56
CA GLU A 119 -1.13 15.68 -12.08
C GLU A 119 -0.15 15.93 -10.93
N GLU A 120 -0.50 16.79 -9.98
CA GLU A 120 0.36 17.14 -8.84
C GLU A 120 0.53 15.95 -7.88
N ILE A 121 -0.55 15.18 -7.62
CA ILE A 121 -0.50 13.99 -6.76
C ILE A 121 0.45 12.93 -7.34
N ASN A 122 0.44 12.72 -8.65
CA ASN A 122 1.28 11.72 -9.33
C ASN A 122 2.74 12.15 -9.53
N LEU A 123 3.08 13.40 -9.29
CA LEU A 123 4.45 13.91 -9.42
C LEU A 123 5.08 14.20 -8.06
N HIS A 124 5.26 15.46 -7.70
CA HIS A 124 5.95 15.83 -6.46
C HIS A 124 5.01 16.11 -5.29
N PHE A 125 3.73 16.24 -5.56
CA PHE A 125 2.64 16.48 -4.61
C PHE A 125 2.95 17.60 -3.60
N THR A 126 3.31 17.26 -2.37
CA THR A 126 3.73 18.21 -1.31
C THR A 126 5.16 17.96 -0.84
N GLY A 127 5.89 17.05 -1.49
CA GLY A 127 7.30 16.79 -1.23
C GLY A 127 7.56 15.70 -0.18
N ASP A 128 6.57 14.93 0.25
CA ASP A 128 6.74 13.92 1.31
C ASP A 128 7.74 12.82 0.91
N ILE A 129 7.65 12.32 -0.32
CA ILE A 129 8.56 11.27 -0.81
C ILE A 129 9.99 11.81 -0.93
N HIS A 130 10.16 13.07 -1.36
CA HIS A 130 11.47 13.73 -1.36
C HIS A 130 12.04 13.85 0.05
N ALA A 131 11.22 14.23 1.03
CA ALA A 131 11.64 14.31 2.43
C ALA A 131 12.10 12.94 2.98
N ILE A 132 11.38 11.88 2.65
CA ILE A 132 11.74 10.50 3.02
C ILE A 132 13.06 10.09 2.37
N THR A 133 13.24 10.37 1.07
CA THR A 133 14.50 10.13 0.36
C THR A 133 15.66 10.87 1.02
N SER A 134 15.46 12.15 1.36
CA SER A 134 16.49 12.97 1.99
C SER A 134 16.87 12.45 3.37
N ALA A 135 15.90 12.07 4.21
CA ALA A 135 16.15 11.51 5.53
C ALA A 135 16.91 10.17 5.44
N ASN A 136 16.51 9.30 4.51
CA ASN A 136 17.19 8.03 4.27
C ASN A 136 18.65 8.24 3.87
N ASN A 137 18.90 9.15 2.96
CA ASN A 137 20.24 9.38 2.39
C ASN A 137 21.14 10.21 3.35
N LEU A 138 20.54 11.03 4.22
CA LEU A 138 21.29 11.66 5.31
C LEU A 138 21.90 10.60 6.25
N LEU A 139 21.12 9.57 6.60
CA LEU A 139 21.62 8.47 7.40
C LEU A 139 22.79 7.75 6.71
N SER A 140 22.68 7.49 5.41
CA SER A 140 23.79 6.91 4.62
C SER A 140 25.04 7.80 4.64
N ALA A 141 24.87 9.10 4.48
CA ALA A 141 25.99 10.05 4.54
C ALA A 141 26.65 10.09 5.92
N LEU A 142 25.87 10.02 7.00
CA LEU A 142 26.38 9.97 8.36
C LEU A 142 27.16 8.68 8.64
N ILE A 143 26.73 7.55 8.11
CA ILE A 143 27.45 6.26 8.20
C ILE A 143 28.82 6.38 7.54
N ASP A 144 28.86 6.81 6.28
CA ASP A 144 30.12 6.90 5.53
C ASP A 144 31.06 7.95 6.10
N ASN A 145 30.52 9.07 6.59
CA ASN A 145 31.33 10.07 7.31
C ASN A 145 31.90 9.50 8.61
N HIS A 146 31.11 8.76 9.39
CA HIS A 146 31.58 8.14 10.64
C HIS A 146 32.72 7.16 10.39
N ILE A 147 32.59 6.31 9.35
CA ILE A 147 33.63 5.36 8.95
C ILE A 147 34.90 6.09 8.56
N PHE A 148 34.79 7.15 7.77
CA PHE A 148 35.93 7.96 7.33
C PHE A 148 36.62 8.69 8.49
N GLN A 149 35.86 9.23 9.45
CA GLN A 149 36.36 10.03 10.58
C GLN A 149 36.92 9.18 11.73
N GLY A 150 37.22 7.91 11.51
CA GLY A 150 37.89 7.04 12.49
C GLY A 150 37.09 5.84 12.96
N ASN A 151 35.85 5.69 12.53
CA ASN A 151 35.02 4.51 12.78
C ASN A 151 34.98 4.07 14.25
N GLU A 152 34.72 5.00 15.17
CA GLU A 152 34.71 4.72 16.62
C GLU A 152 33.67 3.64 17.00
N LEU A 153 32.52 3.58 16.30
CA LEU A 153 31.52 2.53 16.50
C LEU A 153 31.95 1.16 15.98
N GLY A 154 33.04 1.12 15.20
CA GLY A 154 33.64 -0.11 14.71
C GLY A 154 32.85 -0.83 13.63
N PHE A 155 32.22 -0.10 12.70
CA PHE A 155 31.53 -0.72 11.57
C PHE A 155 32.44 -1.73 10.87
N ASP A 156 31.95 -2.96 10.77
CA ASP A 156 32.52 -4.03 9.97
C ASP A 156 31.63 -4.34 8.77
N LYS A 157 30.32 -4.24 8.96
CA LYS A 157 29.31 -4.46 7.93
C LYS A 157 28.27 -3.33 7.97
N VAL A 158 28.06 -2.66 6.82
CA VAL A 158 26.97 -1.73 6.60
C VAL A 158 25.84 -2.45 5.86
N ILE A 159 24.60 -2.39 6.39
CA ILE A 159 23.43 -2.99 5.75
C ILE A 159 22.46 -1.93 5.22
N TRP A 160 22.58 -0.68 5.65
CA TRP A 160 21.77 0.44 5.22
C TRP A 160 22.08 0.83 3.79
N LYS A 161 21.04 0.98 2.97
CA LYS A 161 21.15 1.39 1.57
C LYS A 161 20.67 2.82 1.37
N ARG A 162 21.13 3.43 0.30
CA ARG A 162 20.55 4.67 -0.24
C ARG A 162 19.18 4.42 -0.85
N CYS A 163 18.45 5.46 -1.19
CA CYS A 163 17.21 5.32 -1.95
C CYS A 163 17.04 6.45 -2.98
N VAL A 164 16.21 6.17 -3.96
CA VAL A 164 15.74 7.12 -4.97
C VAL A 164 14.33 6.71 -5.41
N ASP A 165 13.46 7.67 -5.67
CA ASP A 165 12.07 7.37 -6.04
C ASP A 165 11.90 7.19 -7.56
N LEU A 166 12.67 6.28 -8.14
CA LEU A 166 12.63 5.91 -9.56
C LEU A 166 12.92 4.42 -9.71
N ASN A 167 12.51 3.85 -10.83
CA ASN A 167 12.91 2.49 -11.23
C ASN A 167 14.26 2.54 -11.95
N ASP A 168 15.31 2.01 -11.32
CA ASP A 168 16.64 1.98 -11.90
C ASP A 168 17.41 0.71 -11.48
N ARG A 169 17.37 -0.32 -12.33
CA ARG A 169 18.05 -1.60 -12.05
C ARG A 169 19.55 -1.50 -11.92
N ALA A 170 20.16 -0.46 -12.49
CA ALA A 170 21.60 -0.26 -12.43
C ALA A 170 22.09 0.08 -11.01
N LEU A 171 21.18 0.61 -10.17
CA LEU A 171 21.49 1.01 -8.81
C LEU A 171 21.33 -0.10 -7.75
N ARG A 172 20.93 -1.31 -8.15
CA ARG A 172 20.75 -2.43 -7.20
C ARG A 172 22.00 -2.79 -6.42
N LYS A 173 23.15 -2.66 -7.08
CA LYS A 173 24.47 -2.87 -6.49
C LYS A 173 25.46 -1.90 -7.11
N VAL A 174 26.10 -1.08 -6.30
CA VAL A 174 27.06 -0.07 -6.72
C VAL A 174 28.29 -0.11 -5.82
N GLU A 175 29.41 0.32 -6.34
CA GLU A 175 30.59 0.63 -5.54
C GLU A 175 30.69 2.15 -5.38
N ILE A 176 30.90 2.60 -4.16
CA ILE A 176 30.98 4.02 -3.83
C ILE A 176 32.36 4.40 -3.34
N CYS A 177 32.68 5.70 -3.34
CA CYS A 177 33.95 6.26 -2.87
C CYS A 177 35.15 5.85 -3.76
N LEU A 178 34.95 5.67 -5.05
CA LEU A 178 36.00 5.25 -6.01
C LEU A 178 36.81 6.40 -6.60
N SER A 179 36.51 7.65 -6.21
CA SER A 179 37.20 8.85 -6.75
C SER A 179 38.69 8.93 -6.39
N GLY A 180 39.17 8.06 -5.53
CA GLY A 180 40.57 8.07 -5.08
C GLY A 180 40.90 9.25 -4.15
N GLU A 181 39.90 9.99 -3.71
CA GLU A 181 40.05 11.08 -2.77
C GLU A 181 40.43 10.57 -1.39
N LYS A 182 41.30 11.33 -0.70
CA LYS A 182 41.75 10.98 0.66
C LYS A 182 40.63 11.03 1.71
N ASN A 183 39.39 11.35 1.29
CA ASN A 183 38.27 11.67 2.16
C ASN A 183 37.12 10.65 2.06
N ALA A 184 37.36 9.44 1.56
CA ALA A 184 36.32 8.43 1.40
C ALA A 184 36.86 7.02 1.58
N VAL A 185 36.05 6.12 2.13
CA VAL A 185 36.37 4.70 2.28
C VAL A 185 35.54 3.91 1.28
N PRO A 186 36.14 3.24 0.28
CA PRO A 186 35.41 2.46 -0.71
C PRO A 186 34.63 1.30 -0.08
N ARG A 187 33.41 1.11 -0.51
CA ARG A 187 32.57 -0.03 -0.13
C ARG A 187 31.47 -0.30 -1.16
N GLU A 188 30.87 -1.47 -1.05
CA GLU A 188 29.62 -1.76 -1.75
C GLU A 188 28.45 -1.03 -1.09
N ASP A 189 27.51 -0.57 -1.91
CA ASP A 189 26.23 0.01 -1.54
C ASP A 189 25.17 -0.45 -2.55
N GLY A 190 23.97 0.04 -2.42
CA GLY A 190 22.88 -0.11 -3.36
C GLY A 190 21.80 0.91 -3.08
N PHE A 191 20.81 0.97 -3.96
CA PHE A 191 19.65 1.83 -3.80
C PHE A 191 18.38 0.99 -3.74
N ASP A 192 17.54 1.30 -2.79
CA ASP A 192 16.14 0.88 -2.81
C ASP A 192 15.30 1.99 -3.47
N ILE A 193 14.16 1.63 -4.04
CA ILE A 193 13.18 2.67 -4.36
C ILE A 193 12.64 3.25 -3.03
N THR A 194 12.43 4.55 -2.97
CA THR A 194 12.07 5.23 -1.71
C THR A 194 10.87 4.59 -1.01
N VAL A 195 9.88 4.14 -1.76
CA VAL A 195 8.67 3.49 -1.23
C VAL A 195 8.89 2.06 -0.72
N ALA A 196 10.08 1.48 -0.94
CA ALA A 196 10.53 0.22 -0.33
C ALA A 196 11.49 0.44 0.85
N SER A 197 11.87 1.69 1.15
CA SER A 197 12.76 2.02 2.26
C SER A 197 12.11 1.75 3.62
N GLU A 198 12.93 1.46 4.62
CA GLU A 198 12.43 1.32 6.00
C GLU A 198 11.87 2.65 6.53
N ILE A 199 12.41 3.80 6.09
CA ILE A 199 11.88 5.12 6.45
C ILE A 199 10.43 5.27 6.01
N MET A 200 10.07 4.82 4.81
CA MET A 200 8.67 4.84 4.34
C MET A 200 7.77 3.97 5.21
N ALA A 201 8.21 2.78 5.58
CA ALA A 201 7.46 1.89 6.48
C ALA A 201 7.28 2.51 7.88
N ILE A 202 8.34 3.07 8.45
CA ILE A 202 8.31 3.78 9.73
C ILE A 202 7.33 4.96 9.66
N PHE A 203 7.43 5.77 8.63
CA PHE A 203 6.56 6.93 8.39
C PHE A 203 5.07 6.54 8.38
N CYS A 204 4.74 5.41 7.77
CA CYS A 204 3.37 4.93 7.69
C CYS A 204 2.86 4.22 8.96
N LEU A 205 3.76 3.72 9.83
CA LEU A 205 3.38 3.05 11.08
C LEU A 205 3.49 3.96 12.31
N ALA A 206 4.18 5.09 12.22
CA ALA A 206 4.31 6.05 13.31
C ALA A 206 2.95 6.63 13.71
N GLU A 207 2.75 6.77 15.01
CA GLU A 207 1.52 7.33 15.57
C GLU A 207 1.56 8.86 15.71
N ASP A 208 2.76 9.40 15.90
CA ASP A 208 3.06 10.83 16.01
C ASP A 208 4.55 11.09 15.71
N ILE A 209 4.96 12.36 15.82
CA ILE A 209 6.36 12.76 15.55
C ILE A 209 7.36 12.19 16.56
N ASN A 210 6.95 11.99 17.81
CA ASN A 210 7.82 11.42 18.85
C ASN A 210 8.03 9.92 18.61
N ASP A 211 6.96 9.21 18.23
CA ASP A 211 7.04 7.81 17.82
C ASP A 211 7.88 7.65 16.54
N LEU A 212 7.72 8.57 15.57
CA LEU A 212 8.57 8.63 14.37
C LEU A 212 10.05 8.71 14.74
N LYS A 213 10.43 9.66 15.59
CA LYS A 213 11.81 9.84 16.05
C LYS A 213 12.35 8.61 16.77
N ARG A 214 11.55 8.04 17.66
CA ARG A 214 11.90 6.82 18.40
C ARG A 214 12.16 5.64 17.47
N ARG A 215 11.28 5.42 16.49
CA ARG A 215 11.40 4.35 15.48
C ARG A 215 12.63 4.55 14.61
N ILE A 216 12.90 5.76 14.14
CA ILE A 216 14.10 6.09 13.37
C ILE A 216 15.36 5.76 14.16
N GLY A 217 15.42 6.15 15.44
CA GLY A 217 16.55 5.83 16.29
C GLY A 217 16.80 4.32 16.49
N ASN A 218 15.76 3.49 16.35
CA ASN A 218 15.84 2.04 16.47
C ASN A 218 16.39 1.32 15.23
N ILE A 219 16.49 1.99 14.07
CA ILE A 219 16.97 1.37 12.83
C ILE A 219 18.36 0.78 13.04
N VAL A 220 18.53 -0.52 12.74
CA VAL A 220 19.83 -1.16 12.65
C VAL A 220 20.43 -0.84 11.28
N VAL A 221 21.60 -0.20 11.29
CA VAL A 221 22.28 0.28 10.07
C VAL A 221 23.49 -0.57 9.69
N GLY A 222 23.99 -1.38 10.61
CA GLY A 222 25.14 -2.26 10.41
C GLY A 222 25.53 -2.99 11.68
N TYR A 223 26.68 -3.65 11.59
CA TYR A 223 27.24 -4.45 12.68
C TYR A 223 28.72 -4.12 12.87
N ASN A 224 29.19 -4.19 14.12
CA ASN A 224 30.60 -4.08 14.44
C ASN A 224 31.33 -5.43 14.29
N LYS A 225 32.65 -5.46 14.52
CA LYS A 225 33.48 -6.67 14.41
C LYS A 225 33.07 -7.79 15.36
N ASN A 226 32.37 -7.48 16.44
CA ASN A 226 31.84 -8.46 17.39
C ASN A 226 30.46 -8.98 16.99
N GLY A 227 29.89 -8.50 15.87
CA GLY A 227 28.53 -8.83 15.43
C GLY A 227 27.43 -8.09 16.20
N GLU A 228 27.78 -7.05 16.96
CA GLU A 228 26.81 -6.23 17.69
C GLU A 228 26.17 -5.20 16.76
N GLU A 229 24.88 -4.95 16.97
CA GLU A 229 24.09 -4.01 16.17
C GLU A 229 24.53 -2.57 16.38
N ILE A 230 24.70 -1.83 15.30
CA ILE A 230 24.86 -0.38 15.29
C ILE A 230 23.56 0.22 14.78
N ARG A 231 23.01 1.18 15.52
CA ARG A 231 21.72 1.79 15.25
C ARG A 231 21.86 3.26 14.83
N ALA A 232 20.82 3.80 14.19
CA ALA A 232 20.79 5.22 13.82
C ALA A 232 21.02 6.15 15.02
N ARG A 233 20.51 5.78 16.22
CA ARG A 233 20.73 6.56 17.46
C ARG A 233 22.20 6.61 17.88
N ASP A 234 23.00 5.59 17.60
CA ASP A 234 24.42 5.56 17.93
C ASP A 234 25.19 6.60 17.10
N LEU A 235 24.69 6.93 15.92
CA LEU A 235 25.15 8.02 15.07
C LEU A 235 24.49 9.38 15.41
N LYS A 236 23.55 9.41 16.37
CA LYS A 236 22.75 10.59 16.73
C LYS A 236 21.98 11.18 15.53
N ALA A 237 21.54 10.31 14.61
CA ALA A 237 20.95 10.70 13.33
C ALA A 237 19.45 11.02 13.44
N GLU A 238 18.75 10.42 14.42
CA GLU A 238 17.28 10.42 14.50
C GLU A 238 16.70 11.83 14.61
N GLY A 239 17.39 12.75 15.27
CA GLY A 239 16.94 14.12 15.42
C GLY A 239 16.88 14.87 14.07
N ALA A 240 18.00 14.88 13.33
CA ALA A 240 18.10 15.54 12.03
C ALA A 240 17.16 14.90 10.98
N MET A 241 17.06 13.57 10.97
CA MET A 241 16.15 12.85 10.10
C MET A 241 14.69 13.23 10.39
N THR A 242 14.30 13.33 11.65
CA THR A 242 12.94 13.74 12.05
C THR A 242 12.66 15.19 11.65
N VAL A 243 13.66 16.08 11.72
CA VAL A 243 13.53 17.48 11.24
C VAL A 243 13.19 17.50 9.74
N LEU A 244 13.86 16.68 8.93
CA LEU A 244 13.55 16.57 7.49
C LEU A 244 12.11 16.08 7.23
N LEU A 245 11.55 15.28 8.14
CA LEU A 245 10.22 14.70 8.01
C LEU A 245 9.12 15.51 8.73
N LYS A 246 9.46 16.61 9.38
CA LYS A 246 8.57 17.39 10.25
C LYS A 246 7.27 17.83 9.56
N ASP A 247 7.36 18.29 8.32
CA ASP A 247 6.18 18.72 7.57
C ASP A 247 5.54 17.56 6.79
N ALA A 248 6.36 16.61 6.32
CA ALA A 248 5.89 15.42 5.64
C ALA A 248 4.94 14.58 6.50
N ILE A 249 5.16 14.50 7.81
CA ILE A 249 4.35 13.67 8.72
C ILE A 249 2.91 14.15 8.90
N LYS A 250 2.58 15.35 8.45
CA LYS A 250 1.21 15.86 8.41
C LYS A 250 0.49 15.28 7.20
N PRO A 251 -0.73 14.71 7.34
CA PRO A 251 -1.45 14.16 6.20
C PRO A 251 -1.89 15.23 5.21
N ASN A 252 -1.94 14.86 3.93
CA ASN A 252 -2.35 15.73 2.85
C ASN A 252 -3.85 15.61 2.59
N LEU A 253 -4.54 16.76 2.57
CA LEU A 253 -5.95 16.87 2.22
C LEU A 253 -6.09 17.26 0.75
N VAL A 254 -6.90 16.51 0.03
CA VAL A 254 -7.33 16.73 -1.35
C VAL A 254 -8.82 16.39 -1.49
N GLN A 255 -9.32 16.25 -2.71
CA GLN A 255 -10.72 15.94 -2.97
C GLN A 255 -10.86 14.99 -4.16
N THR A 256 -11.99 14.31 -4.26
CA THR A 256 -12.40 13.61 -5.48
C THR A 256 -12.95 14.62 -6.52
N LEU A 257 -13.16 14.18 -7.75
CA LEU A 257 -13.80 15.02 -8.78
C LEU A 257 -15.21 15.47 -8.38
N GLU A 258 -15.89 14.72 -7.50
CA GLU A 258 -17.19 15.07 -6.93
C GLU A 258 -17.10 15.80 -5.57
N ASN A 259 -15.90 16.26 -5.21
CA ASN A 259 -15.59 17.05 -4.01
C ASN A 259 -15.74 16.29 -2.67
N THR A 260 -15.65 14.97 -2.67
CA THR A 260 -15.51 14.20 -1.44
C THR A 260 -14.09 14.35 -0.90
N PRO A 261 -13.89 14.61 0.40
CA PRO A 261 -12.55 14.77 0.96
C PRO A 261 -11.73 13.48 0.88
N ALA A 262 -10.43 13.64 0.64
CA ALA A 262 -9.48 12.54 0.66
C ALA A 262 -8.18 12.94 1.36
N LEU A 263 -7.66 12.05 2.19
CA LEU A 263 -6.32 12.13 2.77
C LEU A 263 -5.38 11.24 1.97
N ILE A 264 -4.26 11.77 1.53
CA ILE A 264 -3.22 11.03 0.84
C ILE A 264 -1.93 11.16 1.65
N HIS A 265 -1.38 10.04 2.13
CA HIS A 265 -0.24 10.12 3.04
C HIS A 265 0.54 8.80 3.12
N GLY A 266 1.80 8.84 2.68
CA GLY A 266 2.67 7.69 2.60
C GLY A 266 2.26 6.68 1.53
N GLY A 267 3.19 5.80 1.14
CA GLY A 267 2.95 4.87 0.04
C GLY A 267 3.90 3.69 0.00
N PRO A 268 4.02 2.86 1.07
CA PRO A 268 4.90 1.70 1.06
C PRO A 268 4.39 0.63 0.09
N PHE A 269 5.30 -0.09 -0.57
CA PHE A 269 4.95 -1.22 -1.43
C PHE A 269 4.38 -2.39 -0.61
N ALA A 270 3.39 -3.09 -1.17
CA ALA A 270 2.71 -4.19 -0.48
C ALA A 270 3.38 -5.56 -0.63
N ASN A 271 4.29 -5.74 -1.57
CA ASN A 271 5.03 -6.99 -1.75
C ASN A 271 6.33 -7.08 -0.95
N ILE A 272 6.71 -6.00 -0.27
CA ILE A 272 7.98 -5.87 0.48
C ILE A 272 7.78 -5.22 1.84
N ALA A 273 6.80 -4.31 1.94
CA ALA A 273 6.39 -3.64 3.15
C ALA A 273 4.90 -3.90 3.41
N HIS A 274 4.28 -3.18 4.35
CA HIS A 274 2.88 -3.44 4.72
C HIS A 274 1.84 -2.88 3.74
N GLY A 275 2.23 -2.06 2.76
CA GLY A 275 1.39 -1.71 1.60
C GLY A 275 0.15 -0.87 1.89
N CYS A 276 0.15 -0.10 2.96
CA CYS A 276 -0.98 0.72 3.41
C CYS A 276 -0.55 2.16 3.63
N ASN A 277 -1.47 3.11 3.45
CA ASN A 277 -1.25 4.49 3.84
C ASN A 277 -0.98 4.63 5.35
N SER A 278 -0.64 5.82 5.80
CA SER A 278 -0.21 6.04 7.18
C SER A 278 -1.30 5.75 8.23
N VAL A 279 -0.88 5.33 9.39
CA VAL A 279 -1.71 5.23 10.62
C VAL A 279 -2.30 6.60 10.96
N ILE A 280 -1.48 7.66 10.86
CA ILE A 280 -1.91 9.05 11.15
C ILE A 280 -3.09 9.45 10.26
N ALA A 281 -3.01 9.25 8.95
CA ALA A 281 -4.10 9.61 8.03
C ALA A 281 -5.37 8.79 8.27
N THR A 282 -5.25 7.48 8.53
CA THR A 282 -6.40 6.63 8.83
C THR A 282 -7.07 7.01 10.14
N LYS A 283 -6.30 7.26 11.20
CA LYS A 283 -6.82 7.75 12.50
C LYS A 283 -7.52 9.10 12.34
N MET A 284 -6.90 10.03 11.62
CA MET A 284 -7.48 11.35 11.33
C MET A 284 -8.78 11.22 10.54
N GLY A 285 -8.82 10.39 9.51
CA GLY A 285 -10.02 10.16 8.70
C GLY A 285 -11.19 9.62 9.52
N MET A 286 -10.94 8.69 10.44
CA MET A 286 -11.99 8.18 11.35
C MET A 286 -12.53 9.23 12.33
N LYS A 287 -11.74 10.25 12.67
CA LYS A 287 -12.19 11.38 13.49
C LYS A 287 -12.98 12.42 12.70
N LEU A 288 -12.67 12.60 11.42
CA LEU A 288 -13.22 13.66 10.59
C LEU A 288 -14.54 13.29 9.90
N ALA A 289 -14.83 12.02 9.70
CA ALA A 289 -16.01 11.57 8.98
C ALA A 289 -16.68 10.37 9.66
N ASP A 290 -17.92 10.08 9.24
CA ASP A 290 -18.68 8.92 9.75
C ASP A 290 -18.23 7.62 9.08
N TYR A 291 -17.66 7.71 7.88
CA TYR A 291 -17.12 6.59 7.10
C TYR A 291 -15.74 6.95 6.56
N CYS A 292 -14.72 6.21 6.97
CA CYS A 292 -13.36 6.32 6.45
C CYS A 292 -13.07 5.10 5.57
N ILE A 293 -12.80 5.34 4.29
CA ILE A 293 -12.49 4.31 3.31
C ILE A 293 -10.99 4.30 3.08
N THR A 294 -10.36 3.15 3.27
CA THR A 294 -8.92 2.97 3.05
C THR A 294 -8.65 1.73 2.23
N GLU A 295 -7.45 1.60 1.72
CA GLU A 295 -7.02 0.50 0.85
C GLU A 295 -5.83 -0.25 1.43
N ALA A 296 -5.68 -1.49 0.97
CA ALA A 296 -4.44 -2.25 1.08
C ALA A 296 -3.93 -2.62 -0.32
N GLY A 297 -2.62 -2.60 -0.52
CA GLY A 297 -2.01 -2.85 -1.82
C GLY A 297 -2.14 -4.29 -2.29
N PHE A 298 -2.20 -4.50 -3.60
CA PHE A 298 -2.36 -5.81 -4.23
C PHE A 298 -3.61 -6.59 -3.77
N GLY A 299 -3.53 -7.92 -3.72
CA GLY A 299 -4.63 -8.77 -3.30
C GLY A 299 -4.78 -8.91 -1.78
N ALA A 300 -5.89 -9.51 -1.37
CA ALA A 300 -6.21 -9.67 0.04
C ALA A 300 -5.24 -10.61 0.78
N ASP A 301 -4.59 -11.50 0.06
CA ASP A 301 -3.55 -12.40 0.59
C ASP A 301 -2.26 -11.69 1.00
N LEU A 302 -1.97 -10.54 0.39
CA LEU A 302 -0.81 -9.71 0.72
C LEU A 302 -1.21 -8.44 1.47
N GLY A 303 -1.89 -7.52 0.80
CA GLY A 303 -2.16 -6.21 1.34
C GLY A 303 -3.15 -6.24 2.51
N ALA A 304 -4.29 -6.91 2.38
CA ALA A 304 -5.26 -6.99 3.46
C ALA A 304 -4.70 -7.76 4.66
N GLU A 305 -3.99 -8.86 4.45
CA GLU A 305 -3.32 -9.59 5.53
C GLU A 305 -2.40 -8.67 6.33
N LYS A 306 -1.53 -7.89 5.67
CA LYS A 306 -0.62 -6.96 6.33
C LYS A 306 -1.32 -5.76 6.97
N PHE A 307 -2.40 -5.28 6.37
CA PHE A 307 -3.25 -4.28 6.99
C PHE A 307 -3.78 -4.78 8.33
N LEU A 308 -4.30 -6.01 8.34
CA LEU A 308 -4.93 -6.61 9.51
C LEU A 308 -3.90 -7.05 10.57
N ASP A 309 -2.85 -7.76 10.17
CA ASP A 309 -1.88 -8.31 11.12
C ASP A 309 -0.75 -7.35 11.52
N ILE A 310 -0.51 -6.28 10.76
CA ILE A 310 0.53 -5.29 11.06
C ILE A 310 -0.08 -3.94 11.40
N LYS A 311 -0.78 -3.28 10.46
CA LYS A 311 -1.27 -1.92 10.63
C LYS A 311 -2.34 -1.82 11.73
N CYS A 312 -3.29 -2.74 11.78
CA CYS A 312 -4.39 -2.71 12.76
C CYS A 312 -3.91 -2.80 14.21
N ARG A 313 -2.70 -3.32 14.46
CA ARG A 313 -2.10 -3.31 15.81
C ARG A 313 -1.75 -1.90 16.30
N ASN A 314 -1.68 -0.93 15.38
CA ASN A 314 -1.41 0.48 15.66
C ASN A 314 -2.65 1.38 15.44
N LEU A 315 -3.81 0.79 15.17
CA LEU A 315 -5.07 1.50 15.01
C LEU A 315 -5.98 1.32 16.23
N PRO A 316 -6.88 2.28 16.53
CA PRO A 316 -7.80 2.16 17.66
C PRO A 316 -8.89 1.13 17.43
N LYS A 317 -9.11 0.69 16.20
CA LYS A 317 -10.12 -0.31 15.82
C LYS A 317 -9.75 -1.04 14.54
N THR A 318 -10.42 -2.15 14.29
CA THR A 318 -10.34 -2.93 13.06
C THR A 318 -11.46 -2.55 12.09
N PRO A 319 -11.42 -2.94 10.81
CA PRO A 319 -12.46 -2.61 9.84
C PRO A 319 -13.85 -3.10 10.26
N ASP A 320 -14.85 -2.23 10.11
CA ASP A 320 -16.26 -2.56 10.29
C ASP A 320 -16.82 -3.36 9.11
N ALA A 321 -16.27 -3.11 7.92
CA ALA A 321 -16.60 -3.83 6.70
C ALA A 321 -15.39 -3.89 5.74
N VAL A 322 -15.39 -4.89 4.88
CA VAL A 322 -14.39 -5.09 3.84
C VAL A 322 -15.08 -5.23 2.49
N VAL A 323 -14.59 -4.48 1.50
CA VAL A 323 -14.94 -4.66 0.10
C VAL A 323 -13.85 -5.48 -0.56
N CYS A 324 -14.17 -6.67 -1.05
CA CYS A 324 -13.28 -7.46 -1.88
C CYS A 324 -13.61 -7.19 -3.36
N VAL A 325 -12.73 -6.48 -4.04
CA VAL A 325 -12.92 -6.10 -5.45
C VAL A 325 -12.52 -7.25 -6.36
N ALA A 326 -13.37 -7.52 -7.36
CA ALA A 326 -13.08 -8.44 -8.45
C ALA A 326 -13.60 -7.87 -9.77
N THR A 327 -13.10 -8.42 -10.88
CA THR A 327 -13.65 -8.20 -12.22
C THR A 327 -13.89 -9.53 -12.91
N ILE A 328 -14.87 -9.60 -13.77
CA ILE A 328 -15.13 -10.81 -14.56
C ILE A 328 -13.91 -11.16 -15.41
N LYS A 329 -13.27 -10.16 -16.01
CA LYS A 329 -12.02 -10.35 -16.77
C LYS A 329 -10.91 -10.99 -15.93
N ALA A 330 -10.67 -10.48 -14.71
CA ALA A 330 -9.64 -11.02 -13.84
C ALA A 330 -9.95 -12.47 -13.42
N LEU A 331 -11.20 -12.78 -13.13
CA LEU A 331 -11.62 -14.14 -12.80
C LEU A 331 -11.45 -15.10 -13.98
N LYS A 332 -11.83 -14.70 -15.19
CA LYS A 332 -11.58 -15.49 -16.41
C LYS A 332 -10.08 -15.71 -16.65
N TYR A 333 -9.26 -14.66 -16.46
CA TYR A 333 -7.80 -14.77 -16.56
C TYR A 333 -7.23 -15.76 -15.53
N HIS A 334 -7.65 -15.68 -14.27
CA HIS A 334 -7.28 -16.67 -13.25
C HIS A 334 -7.74 -18.08 -13.62
N GLY A 335 -8.87 -18.21 -14.31
CA GLY A 335 -9.35 -19.48 -14.86
C GLY A 335 -8.54 -20.03 -16.02
N GLY A 336 -7.54 -19.29 -16.51
CA GLY A 336 -6.64 -19.69 -17.59
C GLY A 336 -7.04 -19.18 -18.97
N MET A 337 -7.97 -18.21 -19.06
CA MET A 337 -8.35 -17.60 -20.34
C MET A 337 -7.21 -16.74 -20.90
N PRO A 338 -6.82 -16.91 -22.18
CA PRO A 338 -5.84 -16.04 -22.82
C PRO A 338 -6.27 -14.57 -22.81
N ILE A 339 -5.31 -13.66 -22.69
CA ILE A 339 -5.60 -12.20 -22.63
C ILE A 339 -6.24 -11.70 -23.93
N GLU A 340 -5.85 -12.23 -25.07
CA GLU A 340 -6.41 -11.91 -26.37
C GLU A 340 -7.92 -12.20 -26.47
N ASP A 341 -8.39 -13.24 -25.76
CA ASP A 341 -9.79 -13.68 -25.79
C ASP A 341 -10.62 -13.14 -24.62
N ILE A 342 -10.01 -12.37 -23.72
CA ILE A 342 -10.58 -12.03 -22.42
C ILE A 342 -11.90 -11.24 -22.48
N LYS A 343 -12.21 -10.63 -23.64
CA LYS A 343 -13.45 -9.90 -23.88
C LYS A 343 -14.61 -10.81 -24.29
N GLU A 344 -14.34 -12.06 -24.65
CA GLU A 344 -15.37 -13.02 -25.04
C GLU A 344 -16.09 -13.61 -23.81
N GLU A 345 -17.38 -13.90 -23.95
CA GLU A 345 -18.16 -14.58 -22.92
C GLU A 345 -17.60 -15.98 -22.67
N SER A 346 -17.32 -16.31 -21.39
CA SER A 346 -16.93 -17.66 -21.02
C SER A 346 -17.27 -18.00 -19.57
N ILE A 347 -18.33 -18.79 -19.41
CA ILE A 347 -18.70 -19.34 -18.09
C ILE A 347 -17.68 -20.38 -17.63
N GLU A 348 -17.09 -21.15 -18.53
CA GLU A 348 -16.10 -22.18 -18.18
C GLU A 348 -14.88 -21.60 -17.47
N TYR A 349 -14.26 -20.55 -18.04
CA TYR A 349 -13.12 -19.89 -17.42
C TYR A 349 -13.50 -19.15 -16.13
N LEU A 350 -14.69 -18.54 -16.11
CA LEU A 350 -15.22 -17.88 -14.93
C LEU A 350 -15.43 -18.86 -13.78
N GLU A 351 -16.00 -20.04 -14.04
CA GLU A 351 -16.19 -21.11 -13.05
C GLU A 351 -14.87 -21.59 -12.44
N LYS A 352 -13.83 -21.74 -13.26
CA LYS A 352 -12.48 -22.07 -12.77
C LYS A 352 -11.90 -20.95 -11.92
N GLY A 353 -11.97 -19.70 -12.38
CA GLY A 353 -11.35 -18.54 -11.74
C GLY A 353 -12.04 -18.10 -10.45
N ILE A 354 -13.32 -18.41 -10.25
CA ILE A 354 -14.06 -18.03 -9.05
C ILE A 354 -13.45 -18.62 -7.77
N HIS A 355 -12.73 -19.73 -7.86
CA HIS A 355 -12.03 -20.35 -6.73
C HIS A 355 -11.04 -19.37 -6.07
N ASN A 356 -10.39 -18.52 -6.86
CA ASN A 356 -9.51 -17.46 -6.33
C ASN A 356 -10.29 -16.48 -5.46
N LEU A 357 -11.41 -15.97 -5.95
CA LEU A 357 -12.27 -15.05 -5.21
C LEU A 357 -12.81 -15.69 -3.92
N LEU A 358 -13.29 -16.93 -4.01
CA LEU A 358 -13.85 -17.64 -2.85
C LEU A 358 -12.80 -17.86 -1.75
N LYS A 359 -11.54 -18.09 -2.11
CA LYS A 359 -10.45 -18.21 -1.14
C LYS A 359 -10.19 -16.88 -0.43
N HIS A 360 -10.16 -15.76 -1.15
CA HIS A 360 -10.03 -14.44 -0.52
C HIS A 360 -11.19 -14.12 0.43
N ILE A 361 -12.42 -14.43 0.02
CA ILE A 361 -13.61 -14.25 0.86
C ILE A 361 -13.51 -15.10 2.13
N ASP A 362 -13.13 -16.38 2.00
CA ASP A 362 -12.96 -17.28 3.14
C ASP A 362 -11.92 -16.73 4.13
N ASN A 363 -10.78 -16.25 3.63
CA ASN A 363 -9.76 -15.64 4.46
C ASN A 363 -10.31 -14.45 5.26
N LEU A 364 -10.99 -13.52 4.59
CA LEU A 364 -11.52 -12.31 5.23
C LEU A 364 -12.66 -12.63 6.22
N LYS A 365 -13.57 -13.54 5.86
CA LYS A 365 -14.74 -13.90 6.66
C LYS A 365 -14.42 -14.85 7.81
N ASN A 366 -13.69 -15.94 7.53
CA ASN A 366 -13.52 -17.04 8.47
C ASN A 366 -12.18 -17.00 9.20
N VAL A 367 -11.09 -16.61 8.54
CA VAL A 367 -9.79 -16.47 9.22
C VAL A 367 -9.77 -15.19 10.06
N PHE A 368 -10.13 -14.05 9.47
CA PHE A 368 -10.11 -12.76 10.17
C PHE A 368 -11.43 -12.36 10.85
N GLY A 369 -12.55 -13.02 10.56
CA GLY A 369 -13.84 -12.77 11.21
C GLY A 369 -14.48 -11.43 10.84
N LEU A 370 -14.29 -10.95 9.61
CA LEU A 370 -14.76 -9.65 9.14
C LEU A 370 -16.07 -9.76 8.35
N ASN A 371 -16.81 -8.66 8.30
CA ASN A 371 -17.96 -8.49 7.42
C ASN A 371 -17.49 -8.15 6.01
N VAL A 372 -17.85 -8.95 5.02
CA VAL A 372 -17.33 -8.86 3.63
C VAL A 372 -18.45 -8.70 2.63
N ILE A 373 -18.26 -7.79 1.67
CA ILE A 373 -19.05 -7.67 0.45
C ILE A 373 -18.12 -7.74 -0.76
N VAL A 374 -18.57 -8.35 -1.85
CA VAL A 374 -17.85 -8.36 -3.13
C VAL A 374 -18.29 -7.18 -3.98
N GLY A 375 -17.35 -6.33 -4.37
CA GLY A 375 -17.56 -5.26 -5.32
C GLY A 375 -17.07 -5.70 -6.71
N ILE A 376 -18.00 -5.87 -7.66
CA ILE A 376 -17.63 -6.17 -9.03
C ILE A 376 -17.46 -4.86 -9.79
N ASN A 377 -16.22 -4.56 -10.18
CA ASN A 377 -15.93 -3.46 -11.09
C ASN A 377 -16.36 -3.86 -12.50
N LYS A 378 -17.56 -3.42 -12.91
CA LYS A 378 -18.22 -3.84 -14.14
C LYS A 378 -17.63 -3.14 -15.34
N TYR A 379 -17.31 -3.92 -16.38
CA TYR A 379 -16.89 -3.44 -17.69
C TYR A 379 -18.02 -3.58 -18.72
N ILE A 380 -17.97 -2.79 -19.77
CA ILE A 380 -18.95 -2.84 -20.86
C ILE A 380 -18.98 -4.20 -21.60
N THR A 381 -17.90 -4.94 -21.51
CA THR A 381 -17.75 -6.27 -22.11
C THR A 381 -18.29 -7.40 -21.26
N ASP A 382 -18.66 -7.13 -20.00
CA ASP A 382 -19.21 -8.15 -19.12
C ASP A 382 -20.64 -8.46 -19.52
N THR A 383 -20.95 -9.73 -19.77
CA THR A 383 -22.29 -10.15 -20.21
C THR A 383 -23.22 -10.37 -19.01
N ASP A 384 -24.53 -10.19 -19.23
CA ASP A 384 -25.52 -10.43 -18.19
C ASP A 384 -25.47 -11.88 -17.67
N LYS A 385 -25.16 -12.82 -18.55
CA LYS A 385 -25.03 -14.26 -18.21
C LYS A 385 -23.83 -14.54 -17.28
N GLU A 386 -22.68 -13.90 -17.55
CA GLU A 386 -21.50 -13.99 -16.65
C GLU A 386 -21.78 -13.35 -15.29
N ILE A 387 -22.43 -12.18 -15.30
CA ILE A 387 -22.83 -11.46 -14.08
C ILE A 387 -23.80 -12.30 -13.25
N GLU A 388 -24.83 -12.87 -13.86
CA GLU A 388 -25.83 -13.70 -13.18
C GLU A 388 -25.20 -14.98 -12.61
N TYR A 389 -24.31 -15.63 -13.38
CA TYR A 389 -23.56 -16.80 -12.89
C TYR A 389 -22.77 -16.48 -11.63
N LEU A 390 -21.97 -15.39 -11.66
CA LEU A 390 -21.15 -14.96 -10.53
C LEU A 390 -22.02 -14.60 -9.32
N LYS A 391 -23.10 -13.87 -9.52
CA LYS A 391 -24.04 -13.49 -8.49
C LYS A 391 -24.64 -14.71 -7.78
N ASN A 392 -25.16 -15.67 -8.56
CA ASN A 392 -25.74 -16.91 -8.01
C ASN A 392 -24.71 -17.70 -7.19
N LYS A 393 -23.48 -17.84 -7.69
CA LYS A 393 -22.41 -18.54 -6.99
C LYS A 393 -22.01 -17.90 -5.67
N LEU A 394 -21.99 -16.58 -5.59
CA LEU A 394 -21.67 -15.86 -4.36
C LEU A 394 -22.84 -15.90 -3.37
N GLU A 395 -24.08 -15.80 -3.85
CA GLU A 395 -25.29 -15.94 -3.03
C GLU A 395 -25.37 -17.33 -2.39
N GLU A 396 -25.06 -18.41 -3.11
CA GLU A 396 -24.94 -19.77 -2.57
C GLU A 396 -23.95 -19.87 -1.39
N LYS A 397 -22.94 -19.01 -1.36
CA LYS A 397 -21.95 -18.90 -0.27
C LYS A 397 -22.33 -17.88 0.81
N GLY A 398 -23.51 -17.29 0.73
CA GLY A 398 -23.98 -16.29 1.67
C GLY A 398 -23.15 -14.99 1.64
N VAL A 399 -22.66 -14.61 0.47
CA VAL A 399 -21.87 -13.41 0.27
C VAL A 399 -22.63 -12.41 -0.60
N ASN A 400 -22.78 -11.19 -0.09
CA ASN A 400 -23.40 -10.10 -0.82
C ASN A 400 -22.46 -9.60 -1.93
N ILE A 401 -23.07 -9.20 -3.04
CA ILE A 401 -22.40 -8.65 -4.21
C ILE A 401 -23.02 -7.31 -4.56
N SER A 402 -22.20 -6.38 -5.04
CA SER A 402 -22.61 -5.13 -5.67
C SER A 402 -21.90 -4.95 -7.00
N LEU A 403 -22.67 -4.62 -8.04
CA LEU A 403 -22.11 -4.23 -9.34
C LEU A 403 -21.79 -2.74 -9.29
N VAL A 404 -20.57 -2.37 -9.64
CA VAL A 404 -20.09 -1.00 -9.58
C VAL A 404 -19.71 -0.51 -10.96
N GLU A 405 -20.34 0.58 -11.40
CA GLU A 405 -20.07 1.26 -12.67
C GLU A 405 -19.48 2.66 -12.45
N ALA A 406 -18.73 2.83 -11.39
CA ALA A 406 -18.24 4.13 -10.94
C ALA A 406 -17.26 4.77 -11.93
N TRP A 407 -16.47 4.00 -12.65
CA TRP A 407 -15.58 4.53 -13.68
C TRP A 407 -16.32 5.39 -14.71
N ALA A 408 -17.50 4.93 -15.15
CA ALA A 408 -18.32 5.59 -16.18
C ALA A 408 -19.33 6.61 -15.59
N LYS A 409 -19.80 6.38 -14.36
CA LYS A 409 -20.94 7.11 -13.77
C LYS A 409 -20.60 7.89 -12.50
N GLY A 410 -19.32 7.90 -12.09
CA GLY A 410 -18.94 8.54 -10.83
C GLY A 410 -19.62 7.87 -9.61
N GLY A 411 -19.92 8.66 -8.61
CA GLY A 411 -20.58 8.20 -7.38
C GLY A 411 -21.94 7.55 -7.60
N GLU A 412 -22.69 7.98 -8.61
CA GLU A 412 -23.97 7.35 -9.01
C GLU A 412 -23.81 5.85 -9.30
N GLY A 413 -22.68 5.47 -9.92
CA GLY A 413 -22.38 4.07 -10.23
C GLY A 413 -22.01 3.21 -9.02
N ALA A 414 -21.93 3.78 -7.82
CA ALA A 414 -21.57 3.10 -6.59
C ALA A 414 -22.62 3.23 -5.46
N ILE A 415 -23.82 3.76 -5.75
CA ILE A 415 -24.87 3.94 -4.74
C ILE A 415 -25.28 2.60 -4.13
N ASP A 416 -25.51 1.56 -4.93
CA ASP A 416 -25.85 0.24 -4.43
C ASP A 416 -24.81 -0.31 -3.45
N LEU A 417 -23.51 -0.16 -3.80
CA LEU A 417 -22.41 -0.54 -2.90
C LEU A 417 -22.46 0.28 -1.61
N ALA A 418 -22.65 1.60 -1.71
CA ALA A 418 -22.72 2.50 -0.57
C ALA A 418 -23.84 2.14 0.42
N GLU A 419 -25.05 1.87 -0.08
CA GLU A 419 -26.19 1.44 0.74
C GLU A 419 -25.91 0.11 1.46
N LYS A 420 -25.37 -0.87 0.73
CA LYS A 420 -25.00 -2.17 1.29
C LYS A 420 -23.88 -2.09 2.33
N ILE A 421 -22.93 -1.18 2.13
CA ILE A 421 -21.83 -0.94 3.10
C ILE A 421 -22.38 -0.30 4.39
N VAL A 422 -23.29 0.66 4.29
CA VAL A 422 -23.93 1.25 5.47
C VAL A 422 -24.57 0.15 6.33
N ASP A 423 -25.36 -0.72 5.71
CA ASP A 423 -26.00 -1.84 6.41
C ASP A 423 -25.00 -2.84 6.98
N LEU A 424 -23.94 -3.14 6.23
CA LEU A 424 -22.90 -4.09 6.63
C LEU A 424 -22.10 -3.59 7.84
N CYS A 425 -21.82 -2.29 7.90
CA CYS A 425 -21.09 -1.67 9.01
C CYS A 425 -21.85 -1.71 10.35
N GLU A 426 -23.17 -1.90 10.34
CA GLU A 426 -23.99 -2.03 11.57
C GLU A 426 -23.97 -3.46 12.12
N LYS A 427 -23.51 -4.45 11.36
CA LYS A 427 -23.42 -5.83 11.81
C LYS A 427 -22.19 -6.02 12.69
N PRO A 428 -22.28 -6.81 13.77
CA PRO A 428 -21.13 -7.12 14.60
C PRO A 428 -20.11 -7.96 13.80
N ALA A 429 -18.83 -7.69 14.03
CA ALA A 429 -17.73 -8.50 13.53
C ALA A 429 -17.02 -9.19 14.70
N ASN A 430 -16.46 -10.36 14.46
CA ASN A 430 -15.64 -11.09 15.42
C ASN A 430 -14.20 -11.19 14.93
N PHE A 431 -13.54 -10.06 14.89
CA PHE A 431 -12.17 -9.96 14.39
C PHE A 431 -11.18 -10.79 15.21
N LYS A 432 -10.25 -11.43 14.53
CA LYS A 432 -9.08 -12.12 15.10
C LYS A 432 -7.89 -11.99 14.16
N TYR A 433 -6.73 -11.87 14.76
CA TYR A 433 -5.48 -11.90 14.01
C TYR A 433 -5.21 -13.29 13.44
N CYS A 434 -4.46 -13.37 12.35
CA CYS A 434 -4.03 -14.65 11.79
C CYS A 434 -3.05 -15.38 12.73
N TYR A 435 -2.27 -14.62 13.48
CA TYR A 435 -1.32 -15.12 14.47
C TYR A 435 -1.20 -14.17 15.67
N GLU A 436 -0.71 -14.68 16.78
CA GLU A 436 -0.39 -13.90 17.97
C GLU A 436 1.08 -13.43 17.95
N LEU A 437 1.38 -12.28 18.59
CA LEU A 437 2.75 -11.75 18.59
C LEU A 437 3.72 -12.64 19.37
N ASN A 438 3.24 -13.39 20.35
CA ASN A 438 4.04 -14.34 21.12
C ASN A 438 4.22 -15.73 20.47
N ASP A 439 3.61 -15.98 19.33
CA ASP A 439 3.97 -17.12 18.49
C ASP A 439 5.43 -16.99 18.05
N THR A 440 6.12 -18.09 17.81
CA THR A 440 7.46 -18.07 17.23
C THR A 440 7.42 -17.49 15.81
N ILE A 441 8.55 -17.01 15.31
CA ILE A 441 8.61 -16.47 13.93
C ILE A 441 8.14 -17.52 12.92
N LYS A 442 8.57 -18.77 13.06
CA LYS A 442 8.12 -19.89 12.19
C LYS A 442 6.62 -20.14 12.29
N GLU A 443 6.06 -20.17 13.50
CA GLU A 443 4.62 -20.35 13.69
C GLU A 443 3.80 -19.23 13.01
N LYS A 444 4.25 -17.98 13.09
CA LYS A 444 3.61 -16.86 12.38
C LYS A 444 3.62 -17.07 10.87
N ILE A 445 4.78 -17.41 10.31
CA ILE A 445 4.94 -17.69 8.88
C ILE A 445 4.05 -18.87 8.44
N GLU A 446 4.05 -19.95 9.19
CA GLU A 446 3.25 -21.15 8.90
C GLU A 446 1.75 -20.88 8.99
N LYS A 447 1.29 -20.11 9.97
CA LYS A 447 -0.12 -19.71 10.07
C LYS A 447 -0.58 -18.90 8.87
N ILE A 448 0.22 -17.94 8.39
CA ILE A 448 -0.09 -17.19 7.18
C ILE A 448 -0.09 -18.12 5.96
N ALA A 449 0.96 -18.91 5.78
CA ALA A 449 1.09 -19.80 4.63
C ALA A 449 -0.05 -20.82 4.53
N THR A 450 -0.44 -21.42 5.64
CA THR A 450 -1.48 -22.45 5.65
C THR A 450 -2.89 -21.87 5.62
N LYS A 451 -3.18 -20.86 6.45
CA LYS A 451 -4.54 -20.30 6.57
C LYS A 451 -4.88 -19.36 5.43
N ILE A 452 -3.95 -18.44 5.08
CA ILE A 452 -4.20 -17.40 4.08
C ILE A 452 -3.87 -17.90 2.67
N TYR A 453 -2.70 -18.52 2.46
CA TYR A 453 -2.31 -18.96 1.12
C TYR A 453 -2.86 -20.34 0.75
N GLY A 454 -3.21 -21.16 1.74
CA GLY A 454 -3.65 -22.54 1.52
C GLY A 454 -2.50 -23.50 1.21
N ALA A 455 -1.26 -23.15 1.57
CA ALA A 455 -0.10 -24.01 1.43
C ALA A 455 -0.17 -25.21 2.39
N GLU A 456 0.46 -26.33 2.02
CA GLU A 456 0.60 -27.49 2.91
C GLU A 456 1.63 -27.26 4.03
N GLY A 457 2.54 -26.33 3.84
CA GLY A 457 3.59 -25.99 4.80
C GLY A 457 4.61 -25.02 4.22
N VAL A 458 5.71 -24.85 4.96
CA VAL A 458 6.79 -23.92 4.63
C VAL A 458 8.13 -24.68 4.64
N GLU A 459 8.96 -24.40 3.66
CA GLU A 459 10.35 -24.84 3.60
C GLU A 459 11.27 -23.62 3.80
N TYR A 460 12.34 -23.83 4.55
CA TYR A 460 13.29 -22.76 4.90
C TYR A 460 14.67 -23.12 4.33
N SER A 461 15.35 -22.13 3.76
CA SER A 461 16.78 -22.26 3.46
C SER A 461 17.59 -22.33 4.76
N ASP A 462 18.79 -22.90 4.72
CA ASP A 462 19.70 -22.93 5.86
C ASP A 462 20.02 -21.52 6.38
N GLU A 463 20.17 -20.56 5.47
CA GLU A 463 20.39 -19.14 5.80
C GLU A 463 19.20 -18.55 6.54
N ALA A 464 17.97 -18.75 6.04
CA ALA A 464 16.75 -18.26 6.67
C ALA A 464 16.56 -18.88 8.07
N GLU A 465 16.80 -20.17 8.24
CA GLU A 465 16.73 -20.85 9.53
C GLU A 465 17.68 -20.26 10.56
N LYS A 466 18.92 -20.03 10.16
CA LYS A 466 19.94 -19.42 11.03
C LYS A 466 19.53 -18.02 11.46
N ILE A 467 19.09 -17.18 10.52
CA ILE A 467 18.66 -15.81 10.83
C ILE A 467 17.46 -15.83 11.79
N ILE A 468 16.46 -16.68 11.57
CA ILE A 468 15.29 -16.80 12.46
C ILE A 468 15.73 -17.17 13.89
N GLN A 469 16.63 -18.15 14.05
CA GLN A 469 17.14 -18.55 15.33
C GLN A 469 17.88 -17.40 16.04
N ASP A 470 18.72 -16.65 15.30
CA ASP A 470 19.45 -15.51 15.83
C ASP A 470 18.49 -14.38 16.24
N LEU A 471 17.45 -14.10 15.46
CA LEU A 471 16.44 -13.08 15.79
C LEU A 471 15.65 -13.45 17.05
N GLU A 472 15.22 -14.69 17.20
CA GLU A 472 14.52 -15.15 18.40
C GLU A 472 15.41 -15.08 19.64
N LYS A 473 16.67 -15.52 19.53
CA LYS A 473 17.66 -15.42 20.60
C LYS A 473 17.92 -13.98 21.04
N ASN A 474 17.89 -13.03 20.09
CA ASN A 474 18.14 -11.61 20.37
C ASN A 474 16.88 -10.84 20.80
N GLY A 475 15.75 -11.53 21.02
CA GLY A 475 14.53 -10.94 21.56
C GLY A 475 13.59 -10.31 20.54
N TYR A 476 13.74 -10.59 19.24
CA TYR A 476 12.87 -10.08 18.17
C TYR A 476 11.69 -11.00 17.82
N GLY A 477 11.53 -12.10 18.55
CA GLY A 477 10.48 -13.10 18.30
C GLY A 477 9.04 -12.56 18.35
N ASN A 478 8.80 -11.47 19.08
CA ASN A 478 7.47 -10.87 19.24
C ASN A 478 7.08 -9.87 18.15
N MET A 479 7.94 -9.66 17.15
CA MET A 479 7.60 -8.78 16.02
C MET A 479 6.63 -9.47 15.04
N PRO A 480 5.69 -8.72 14.43
CA PRO A 480 4.92 -9.25 13.31
C PRO A 480 5.81 -9.58 12.12
N VAL A 481 5.36 -10.49 11.28
CA VAL A 481 6.05 -10.89 10.05
C VAL A 481 5.40 -10.27 8.83
N CYS A 482 6.21 -9.85 7.87
CA CYS A 482 5.80 -9.25 6.61
C CYS A 482 6.31 -10.13 5.47
N ILE A 483 5.43 -10.97 4.92
CA ILE A 483 5.84 -11.91 3.85
C ILE A 483 5.94 -11.17 2.51
N ALA A 484 7.13 -11.22 1.93
CA ALA A 484 7.44 -10.70 0.61
C ALA A 484 7.41 -11.84 -0.41
N LYS A 485 6.37 -11.89 -1.23
CA LYS A 485 6.17 -12.88 -2.29
C LYS A 485 5.60 -12.24 -3.56
N THR A 486 5.46 -13.02 -4.60
CA THR A 486 4.72 -12.57 -5.80
C THR A 486 3.28 -12.18 -5.44
N GLN A 487 2.80 -11.11 -6.05
CA GLN A 487 1.41 -10.64 -5.90
C GLN A 487 0.41 -11.41 -6.77
N TYR A 488 0.86 -12.18 -7.74
CA TYR A 488 0.01 -12.78 -8.78
C TYR A 488 -0.61 -14.11 -8.40
N SER A 489 -0.21 -14.71 -7.30
CA SER A 489 -0.62 -16.03 -6.86
C SER A 489 -0.68 -16.11 -5.34
N PHE A 490 -1.49 -17.04 -4.81
CA PHE A 490 -1.39 -17.43 -3.39
C PHE A 490 -0.06 -18.13 -3.08
N SER A 491 0.52 -18.83 -4.05
CA SER A 491 1.84 -19.45 -3.91
C SER A 491 2.98 -18.44 -4.09
N ASP A 492 4.20 -18.91 -3.98
CA ASP A 492 5.40 -18.13 -4.31
C ASP A 492 5.85 -18.29 -5.78
N ASP A 493 5.05 -19.00 -6.59
CA ASP A 493 5.19 -19.07 -8.06
C ASP A 493 4.13 -18.20 -8.74
N ALA A 494 4.58 -17.15 -9.42
CA ALA A 494 3.71 -16.21 -10.16
C ALA A 494 2.87 -16.85 -11.27
N LYS A 495 3.23 -18.04 -11.75
CA LYS A 495 2.52 -18.77 -12.82
C LYS A 495 1.42 -19.67 -12.30
N ASN A 496 1.45 -20.00 -11.01
CA ASN A 496 0.44 -20.87 -10.39
C ASN A 496 -0.79 -20.07 -9.96
N LEU A 497 -1.61 -19.64 -10.91
CA LEU A 497 -2.69 -18.66 -10.69
C LEU A 497 -3.82 -19.14 -9.79
N LEU A 498 -4.18 -20.42 -9.82
CA LEU A 498 -5.31 -20.98 -9.07
C LEU A 498 -4.90 -21.82 -7.85
N CYS A 499 -3.64 -22.24 -7.77
CA CYS A 499 -3.14 -23.09 -6.69
C CYS A 499 -4.02 -24.34 -6.44
N LEU A 500 -4.44 -25.00 -7.51
CA LEU A 500 -5.31 -26.21 -7.43
C LEU A 500 -4.57 -27.42 -6.91
N GLU A 501 -3.27 -27.52 -7.19
CA GLU A 501 -2.42 -28.60 -6.68
C GLU A 501 -1.76 -28.17 -5.35
N PRO A 502 -1.47 -29.13 -4.47
CA PRO A 502 -0.75 -28.88 -3.23
C PRO A 502 0.58 -28.16 -3.49
N PHE A 503 0.89 -27.14 -2.67
CA PHE A 503 2.13 -26.38 -2.77
C PHE A 503 2.68 -26.01 -1.40
N LYS A 504 3.95 -25.66 -1.35
CA LYS A 504 4.63 -25.12 -0.18
C LYS A 504 5.15 -23.72 -0.46
N ILE A 505 5.36 -22.95 0.60
CA ILE A 505 6.04 -21.66 0.54
C ILE A 505 7.53 -21.86 0.87
N HIS A 506 8.41 -21.26 0.10
CA HIS A 506 9.87 -21.40 0.24
C HIS A 506 10.48 -20.11 0.76
N VAL A 507 10.83 -20.07 2.03
CA VAL A 507 11.50 -18.92 2.65
C VAL A 507 13.00 -18.98 2.32
N LYS A 508 13.47 -17.98 1.58
CA LYS A 508 14.87 -17.88 1.11
C LYS A 508 15.73 -17.03 2.02
N ASN A 509 15.18 -15.96 2.56
CA ASN A 509 15.90 -15.04 3.42
C ASN A 509 14.96 -14.31 4.37
N VAL A 510 15.52 -13.71 5.41
CA VAL A 510 14.78 -12.96 6.44
C VAL A 510 15.52 -11.66 6.73
N ILE A 511 14.79 -10.55 6.79
CA ILE A 511 15.35 -9.22 7.02
C ILE A 511 14.64 -8.56 8.21
N LEU A 512 15.41 -8.17 9.21
CA LEU A 512 14.92 -7.42 10.36
C LEU A 512 14.75 -5.94 10.03
N LYS A 513 13.59 -5.38 10.31
CA LYS A 513 13.25 -3.96 10.20
C LYS A 513 12.87 -3.40 11.57
N THR A 514 13.88 -3.13 12.39
CA THR A 514 13.71 -2.75 13.80
C THR A 514 12.99 -1.42 14.02
N GLY A 515 13.19 -0.46 13.14
CA GLY A 515 12.49 0.82 13.19
C GLY A 515 11.02 0.70 12.81
N ALA A 516 10.73 -0.02 11.73
CA ALA A 516 9.37 -0.33 11.32
C ALA A 516 8.67 -1.27 12.31
N GLY A 517 9.42 -2.15 12.97
CA GLY A 517 8.89 -3.08 13.97
C GLY A 517 8.27 -4.32 13.36
N PHE A 518 8.80 -4.82 12.26
CA PHE A 518 8.42 -6.10 11.66
C PHE A 518 9.61 -6.82 11.03
N ILE A 519 9.42 -8.10 10.75
CA ILE A 519 10.41 -8.98 10.12
C ILE A 519 9.94 -9.29 8.69
N VAL A 520 10.75 -8.97 7.69
CA VAL A 520 10.46 -9.28 6.27
C VAL A 520 10.90 -10.70 5.96
N ILE A 521 9.98 -11.49 5.42
CA ILE A 521 10.19 -12.88 5.03
C ILE A 521 10.22 -12.96 3.51
N LEU A 522 11.39 -13.22 2.93
CA LEU A 522 11.58 -13.27 1.48
C LEU A 522 11.38 -14.69 0.95
N THR A 523 10.40 -14.88 0.07
CA THR A 523 10.10 -16.18 -0.55
C THR A 523 10.70 -16.36 -1.94
N GLY A 524 11.27 -15.29 -2.51
CA GLY A 524 11.84 -15.29 -3.85
C GLY A 524 12.77 -14.12 -4.07
N ASN A 525 13.18 -13.90 -5.32
CA ASN A 525 13.94 -12.72 -5.71
C ASN A 525 12.99 -11.51 -5.82
N ILE A 526 12.66 -10.93 -4.70
CA ILE A 526 11.88 -9.69 -4.64
C ILE A 526 12.87 -8.52 -4.63
N PHE A 527 12.82 -7.72 -5.67
CA PHE A 527 13.71 -6.58 -5.79
C PHE A 527 13.14 -5.35 -5.09
N THR A 528 13.93 -4.76 -4.22
CA THR A 528 13.64 -3.46 -3.57
C THR A 528 13.95 -2.27 -4.48
N MET A 529 14.52 -2.52 -5.64
CA MET A 529 14.72 -1.57 -6.73
C MET A 529 14.18 -2.15 -8.04
N PRO A 530 12.96 -1.77 -8.47
CA PRO A 530 12.40 -2.20 -9.73
C PRO A 530 13.20 -1.68 -10.93
N GLY A 531 13.14 -2.41 -12.03
CA GLY A 531 13.68 -1.95 -13.30
C GLY A 531 12.59 -1.34 -14.19
N LEU A 532 12.99 -0.51 -15.13
CA LEU A 532 12.11 -0.05 -16.20
C LEU A 532 11.75 -1.23 -17.14
N PRO A 533 10.52 -1.27 -17.69
CA PRO A 533 10.14 -2.25 -18.71
C PRO A 533 10.81 -1.93 -20.04
N LYS A 534 10.62 -2.79 -21.04
CA LYS A 534 11.16 -2.58 -22.40
C LYS A 534 10.68 -1.27 -23.03
N VAL A 535 9.42 -0.91 -22.79
CA VAL A 535 8.83 0.37 -23.21
C VAL A 535 8.23 1.00 -21.96
N PRO A 536 8.94 1.88 -21.27
CA PRO A 536 8.45 2.55 -20.08
C PRO A 536 7.39 3.61 -20.40
N ALA A 537 6.51 3.90 -19.43
CA ALA A 537 5.52 4.97 -19.55
C ALA A 537 6.18 6.34 -19.83
N ALA A 538 7.39 6.54 -19.34
CA ALA A 538 8.19 7.74 -19.57
C ALA A 538 8.37 8.11 -21.07
N GLU A 539 8.36 7.12 -21.98
CA GLU A 539 8.47 7.39 -23.42
C GLU A 539 7.20 7.97 -24.05
N LYS A 540 6.09 7.94 -23.31
CA LYS A 540 4.75 8.40 -23.78
C LYS A 540 4.26 9.64 -23.04
N ILE A 541 4.97 10.06 -22.02
CA ILE A 541 4.65 11.27 -21.23
C ILE A 541 5.44 12.43 -21.83
N ASP A 542 4.76 13.53 -22.12
CA ASP A 542 5.38 14.72 -22.70
C ASP A 542 4.69 15.98 -22.17
N ILE A 543 5.14 17.13 -22.62
CA ILE A 543 4.59 18.44 -22.31
C ILE A 543 4.30 19.19 -23.61
N ASP A 544 3.11 19.79 -23.74
CA ASP A 544 2.74 20.57 -24.91
C ASP A 544 3.35 21.98 -24.89
N GLU A 545 3.18 22.73 -25.96
CA GLU A 545 3.67 24.11 -26.11
C GLU A 545 3.12 25.11 -25.07
N ASN A 546 2.02 24.76 -24.41
CA ASN A 546 1.39 25.56 -23.36
C ASN A 546 1.81 25.14 -21.95
N GLY A 547 2.68 24.13 -21.84
CA GLY A 547 3.14 23.60 -20.57
C GLY A 547 2.19 22.58 -19.93
N ASN A 548 1.21 22.07 -20.67
CA ASN A 548 0.33 21.03 -20.16
C ASN A 548 0.95 19.65 -20.36
N ILE A 549 0.79 18.79 -19.38
CA ILE A 549 1.22 17.40 -19.48
C ILE A 549 0.34 16.67 -20.51
N VAL A 550 0.96 15.95 -21.42
CA VAL A 550 0.31 15.08 -22.39
C VAL A 550 0.84 13.66 -22.25
N GLY A 551 0.04 12.67 -22.67
CA GLY A 551 0.34 11.28 -22.43
C GLY A 551 -0.25 10.77 -21.11
N CYS A 552 -0.07 9.48 -20.82
CA CYS A 552 -0.77 8.83 -19.73
C CYS A 552 0.01 8.89 -18.42
N LEU A 553 -0.42 9.74 -17.48
CA LEU A 553 -0.01 9.69 -16.07
C LEU A 553 -0.85 8.70 -15.26
N LEU A 554 -1.94 8.20 -15.82
CA LEU A 554 -2.82 7.23 -15.20
C LEU A 554 -2.75 5.89 -15.93
N TYR A 555 -2.98 4.81 -15.20
CA TYR A 555 -3.17 3.51 -15.80
C TYR A 555 -4.50 3.50 -16.58
N THR A 556 -4.41 3.63 -17.88
CA THR A 556 -5.56 3.31 -18.73
C THR A 556 -5.65 1.79 -18.80
N SER A 557 -6.67 1.22 -18.16
CA SER A 557 -7.11 -0.12 -18.54
C SER A 557 -7.33 -0.10 -20.06
N PRO A 558 -6.73 -0.99 -20.84
CA PRO A 558 -7.00 -1.01 -22.27
C PRO A 558 -8.50 -1.21 -22.45
N SER A 559 -9.11 -0.23 -23.11
CA SER A 559 -10.55 -0.17 -23.45
C SER A 559 -10.99 -1.40 -24.24
#